data_cb6f7c8925508100e36d62891317e217
#
_entry.id   cb6f7c8925508100e36d62891317e217
#
_cell.length_a   1.000
_cell.length_b   1.000
_cell.length_c   1.000
_cell.angle_alpha   90.00
_cell.angle_beta   90.00
_cell.angle_gamma   90.00
#
_symmetry.space_group_name_H-M   'P 1'
#
loop_
_entity.id
_entity.type
_entity.pdbx_description
1 polymer ?
#
loop_
_entity_poly.entity_id
_entity_poly.type
_entity_poly.pdbx_seq_one_letter_code
_entity_poly.pdbx_strand_id
1 'polypeptide(L)' 'MTPQEMLEQMIDKATLEFLEIAKEEEDGDYGDAMLSMERTQAEGFVDGLSMAYHVIFDKEYVSTVELDNE' A
#
# COMPACT_ATOMS: atom_id res chain seq x y z
N MET A 1 8.50 13.84 -15.13
CA MET A 1 8.47 12.71 -14.19
C MET A 1 8.98 11.46 -14.86
N THR A 2 9.93 10.78 -14.25
CA THR A 2 10.51 9.56 -14.79
C THR A 2 9.62 8.36 -14.50
N PRO A 3 9.72 7.26 -15.25
CA PRO A 3 9.00 6.03 -14.94
C PRO A 3 9.27 5.53 -13.52
N GLN A 4 10.51 5.68 -13.04
CA GLN A 4 10.85 5.29 -11.68
C GLN A 4 10.06 6.10 -10.64
N GLU A 5 10.01 7.42 -10.81
CA GLU A 5 9.25 8.30 -9.91
C GLU A 5 7.75 8.00 -9.97
N MET A 6 7.23 7.71 -11.15
CA MET A 6 5.82 7.34 -11.31
C MET A 6 5.49 6.08 -10.53
N LEU A 7 6.34 5.07 -10.63
CA LEU A 7 6.13 3.81 -9.92
C LEU A 7 6.27 4.01 -8.40
N GLU A 8 7.22 4.83 -7.97
CA GLU A 8 7.36 5.18 -6.55
C GLU A 8 6.10 5.85 -6.01
N GLN A 9 5.50 6.77 -6.78
CA GLN A 9 4.26 7.40 -6.40
C GLN A 9 3.09 6.42 -6.34
N MET A 10 3.05 5.46 -7.27
CA MET A 10 2.03 4.42 -7.24
C MET A 10 2.15 3.55 -5.98
N ILE A 11 3.38 3.21 -5.60
CA ILE A 11 3.63 2.45 -4.39
C ILE A 11 3.20 3.26 -3.16
N ASP A 12 3.54 4.54 -3.11
CA ASP A 12 3.14 5.41 -2.00
C ASP A 12 1.63 5.50 -1.87
N LYS A 13 0.94 5.69 -2.99
CA LYS A 13 -0.52 5.78 -3.00
C LYS A 13 -1.16 4.48 -2.57
N ALA A 14 -0.69 3.36 -3.10
CA ALA A 14 -1.21 2.05 -2.75
C ALA A 14 -0.96 1.74 -1.27
N THR A 15 0.20 2.12 -0.75
CA THR A 15 0.53 1.94 0.66
C THR A 15 -0.40 2.77 1.55
N LEU A 16 -0.68 4.01 1.16
CA LEU A 16 -1.58 4.86 1.92
C LEU A 16 -3.00 4.28 1.95
N GLU A 17 -3.49 3.79 0.83
CA GLU A 17 -4.80 3.13 0.77
C GLU A 17 -4.85 1.90 1.67
N PHE A 18 -3.79 1.10 1.67
CA PHE A 18 -3.69 -0.06 2.56
C PHE A 18 -3.76 0.37 4.02
N LEU A 19 -3.02 1.42 4.41
CA LEU A 19 -3.02 1.91 5.79
C LEU A 19 -4.40 2.43 6.20
N GLU A 20 -5.11 3.10 5.30
CA GLU A 20 -6.46 3.58 5.58
C GLU A 20 -7.43 2.43 5.83
N ILE A 21 -7.39 1.39 5.00
CA ILE A 21 -8.24 0.22 5.15
C ILE A 21 -7.90 -0.53 6.44
N ALA A 22 -6.62 -0.69 6.74
CA ALA A 22 -6.17 -1.35 7.96
C ALA A 22 -6.65 -0.61 9.21
N LYS A 23 -6.65 0.73 9.16
CA LYS A 23 -7.14 1.53 10.27
C LYS A 23 -8.66 1.38 10.44
N GLU A 24 -9.41 1.37 9.35
CA GLU A 24 -10.85 1.17 9.41
C GLU A 24 -11.19 -0.21 10.00
N GLU A 25 -10.44 -1.23 9.60
CA GLU A 25 -10.63 -2.58 10.14
C GLU A 25 -10.34 -2.61 11.64
N GLU A 26 -9.26 -1.96 12.07
CA GLU A 26 -8.90 -1.88 13.48
C GLU A 26 -9.95 -1.13 14.28
N ASP A 27 -10.43 0.01 13.78
CA ASP A 27 -11.47 0.82 14.43
C ASP A 27 -12.78 0.05 14.54
N GLY A 28 -13.07 -0.83 13.59
CA GLY A 28 -14.24 -1.71 13.60
C GLY A 28 -14.04 -3.01 14.37
N ASP A 29 -12.92 -3.16 15.06
CA ASP A 29 -12.57 -4.34 15.86
C ASP A 29 -12.58 -5.63 15.03
N TYR A 30 -12.16 -5.52 13.77
CA TYR A 30 -12.04 -6.66 12.83
C TYR A 30 -13.35 -7.42 12.60
N GLY A 31 -14.48 -6.72 12.80
CA GLY A 31 -15.79 -7.32 12.65
C GLY A 31 -16.35 -7.34 11.22
N ASP A 32 -15.69 -6.66 10.28
CA ASP A 32 -16.17 -6.54 8.91
C ASP A 32 -15.32 -7.41 7.98
N ALA A 33 -15.92 -8.50 7.50
CA ALA A 33 -15.24 -9.43 6.60
C ALA A 33 -14.86 -8.77 5.27
N MET A 34 -15.65 -7.80 4.78
CA MET A 34 -15.32 -7.08 3.54
C MET A 34 -14.07 -6.24 3.70
N LEU A 35 -13.91 -5.58 4.85
CA LEU A 35 -12.70 -4.80 5.12
C LEU A 35 -11.47 -5.71 5.18
N SER A 36 -11.60 -6.89 5.77
CA SER A 36 -10.50 -7.86 5.78
C SER A 36 -10.09 -8.28 4.38
N MET A 37 -11.05 -8.51 3.49
CA MET A 37 -10.77 -8.83 2.10
C MET A 37 -10.11 -7.66 1.37
N GLU A 38 -10.61 -6.46 1.56
CA GLU A 38 -10.04 -5.26 0.96
C GLU A 38 -8.61 -5.04 1.44
N ARG A 39 -8.36 -5.23 2.73
CA ARG A 39 -7.01 -5.11 3.29
C ARG A 39 -6.05 -6.11 2.65
N THR A 40 -6.47 -7.36 2.50
CA THR A 40 -5.65 -8.39 1.88
C THR A 40 -5.34 -8.06 0.42
N GLN A 41 -6.35 -7.57 -0.32
CA GLN A 41 -6.15 -7.14 -1.71
C GLN A 41 -5.21 -5.95 -1.81
N ALA A 42 -5.36 -4.97 -0.93
CA ALA A 42 -4.50 -3.79 -0.91
C ALA A 42 -3.06 -4.18 -0.58
N GLU A 43 -2.87 -5.09 0.37
CA GLU A 43 -1.53 -5.60 0.72
C GLU A 43 -0.88 -6.29 -0.48
N GLY A 44 -1.63 -7.16 -1.17
CA GLY A 44 -1.13 -7.84 -2.36
C GLY A 44 -0.78 -6.88 -3.48
N PHE A 45 -1.54 -5.81 -3.63
CA PHE A 45 -1.27 -4.78 -4.63
C PHE A 45 0.04 -4.02 -4.32
N VAL A 46 0.26 -3.65 -3.07
CA VAL A 46 1.51 -3.02 -2.64
C VAL A 46 2.68 -3.96 -2.88
N ASP A 47 2.55 -5.22 -2.49
CA ASP A 47 3.60 -6.21 -2.66
C ASP A 47 3.93 -6.41 -4.14
N GLY A 48 2.91 -6.47 -4.99
CA GLY A 48 3.09 -6.63 -6.43
C GLY A 48 3.82 -5.45 -7.05
N LEU A 49 3.44 -4.23 -6.68
CA LEU A 49 4.11 -3.02 -7.16
C LEU A 49 5.56 -2.97 -6.69
N SER A 50 5.82 -3.33 -5.44
CA SER A 50 7.16 -3.34 -4.88
C SER A 50 8.05 -4.35 -5.58
N MET A 51 7.52 -5.53 -5.89
CA MET A 51 8.24 -6.55 -6.64
C MET A 51 8.55 -6.08 -8.06
N ALA A 52 7.58 -5.46 -8.73
CA ALA A 52 7.78 -4.91 -10.07
C ALA A 52 8.89 -3.87 -10.06
N TYR A 53 8.88 -3.00 -9.06
CA TYR A 53 9.93 -1.99 -8.90
C TYR A 53 11.30 -2.63 -8.76
N HIS A 54 11.40 -3.64 -7.90
CA HIS A 54 12.65 -4.36 -7.67
C HIS A 54 13.17 -5.02 -8.96
N VAL A 55 12.29 -5.65 -9.71
CA VAL A 55 12.66 -6.33 -10.97
C VAL A 55 13.10 -5.33 -12.02
N ILE A 56 12.39 -4.21 -12.16
CA ILE A 56 12.65 -3.23 -13.22
C ILE A 56 13.91 -2.40 -12.93
N PHE A 57 14.06 -1.97 -11.68
CA PHE A 57 15.10 -1.02 -11.28
C PHE A 57 16.26 -1.64 -10.50
N ASP A 58 16.20 -2.93 -10.23
CA ASP A 58 17.23 -3.69 -9.49
C ASP A 58 17.55 -3.06 -8.12
N LYS A 59 16.54 -2.55 -7.46
CA LYS A 59 16.63 -2.01 -6.10
C LYS A 59 15.27 -2.02 -5.44
N GLU A 60 15.26 -1.96 -4.12
CA GLU A 60 14.02 -1.92 -3.36
C GLU A 60 13.57 -0.49 -3.09
N TYR A 61 12.27 -0.31 -3.08
CA TYR A 61 11.65 0.93 -2.65
C TYR A 61 10.68 0.64 -1.51
N VAL A 62 10.93 1.26 -0.36
CA VAL A 62 10.05 1.14 0.80
C VAL A 62 9.36 2.48 1.00
N SER A 63 8.03 2.48 0.94
CA SER A 63 7.26 3.69 1.15
C SER A 63 7.39 4.18 2.59
N THR A 64 7.54 5.49 2.74
CA THR A 64 7.60 6.13 4.05
C THR A 64 6.31 6.91 4.37
N VAL A 65 5.26 6.70 3.58
CA VAL A 65 3.99 7.38 3.82
C VAL A 65 3.35 6.91 5.13
N GLU A 66 2.68 7.82 5.80
CA GLU A 66 1.98 7.54 7.05
C GLU A 66 0.60 8.16 7.00
N LEU A 67 -0.34 7.56 7.75
CA LEU A 67 -1.64 8.18 7.92
C LEU A 67 -1.50 9.43 8.77
N ASP A 68 -2.26 10.45 8.39
CA ASP A 68 -2.34 11.68 9.14
C ASP A 68 -3.24 11.46 10.34
N ASN A 69 -2.62 11.31 11.51
CA ASN A 69 -3.34 11.03 12.77
C ASN A 69 -3.62 12.34 13.50
N GLU A 70 -4.80 12.82 13.36
CA GLU A 70 -5.24 13.97 14.16
C GLU A 70 -6.28 13.60 15.18
#